data_1db6f767d34e6ed86371852cbb608964
#
_entry.id   1db6f767d34e6ed86371852cbb608964
#
_cell.length_a   1.000
_cell.length_b   1.000
_cell.length_c   1.000
_cell.angle_alpha   90.00
_cell.angle_beta   90.00
_cell.angle_gamma   90.00
#
_symmetry.space_group_name_H-M   'P 1'
#
loop_
_entity.id
_entity.type
_entity.pdbx_description
1 polymer ?
#
loop_
_entity_poly.entity_id
_entity_poly.type
_entity_poly.pdbx_seq_one_letter_code
_entity_poly.pdbx_strand_id
1 'polypeptide(L)'
;MEAAIALVEELNFSRAAQKLHITQPALTKRISELEDRLGIPLFPRDHQMVEVNDSARAFVEEARISVLHAERAFQAARRAARGVDIVLNVGKSPYTDPFLVSTLLSIRLPVVIALRSISARFIVCPHLGQICSRPL
;
A
#
# COMPACT_ATOMS: atom_id res chain seq x y z
N MET A 1 -6.47 11.36 -7.48
CA MET A 1 -5.26 11.28 -6.65
C MET A 1 -4.06 10.77 -7.46
N GLU A 2 -4.12 9.61 -8.08
CA GLU A 2 -3.02 9.04 -8.90
C GLU A 2 -2.49 10.00 -9.98
N ALA A 3 -3.37 10.77 -10.62
CA ALA A 3 -2.98 11.78 -11.62
C ALA A 3 -2.02 12.86 -11.05
N ALA A 4 -2.29 13.34 -9.85
CA ALA A 4 -1.44 14.34 -9.19
C ALA A 4 -0.10 13.73 -8.75
N ILE A 5 -0.12 12.49 -8.22
CA ILE A 5 1.10 11.77 -7.84
C ILE A 5 2.01 11.59 -9.06
N ALA A 6 1.47 11.06 -10.17
CA ALA A 6 2.24 10.85 -11.38
C ALA A 6 2.79 12.16 -11.96
N LEU A 7 2.01 13.25 -11.90
CA LEU A 7 2.46 14.54 -12.41
C LEU A 7 3.59 15.14 -11.58
N VAL A 8 3.56 15.00 -10.24
CA VAL A 8 4.65 15.43 -9.35
C VAL A 8 5.92 14.60 -9.58
N GLU A 9 5.79 13.32 -9.88
CA GLU A 9 6.93 12.43 -10.13
C GLU A 9 7.61 12.70 -11.48
N GLU A 10 6.81 12.94 -12.52
CA GLU A 10 7.31 13.08 -13.88
C GLU A 10 7.63 14.53 -14.26
N LEU A 11 7.05 15.51 -13.57
CA LEU A 11 7.13 16.95 -13.90
C LEU A 11 6.83 17.26 -15.38
N ASN A 12 6.04 16.40 -16.01
CA ASN A 12 5.71 16.46 -17.42
C ASN A 12 4.37 15.77 -17.69
N PHE A 13 3.40 16.49 -18.26
CA PHE A 13 2.06 15.96 -18.53
C PHE A 13 2.07 14.77 -19.49
N SER A 14 2.91 14.79 -20.52
CA SER A 14 2.97 13.69 -21.49
C SER A 14 3.53 12.41 -20.84
N ARG A 15 4.61 12.52 -20.08
CA ARG A 15 5.20 11.36 -19.37
C ARG A 15 4.29 10.84 -18.29
N ALA A 16 3.66 11.71 -17.51
CA ALA A 16 2.71 11.30 -16.48
C ALA A 16 1.48 10.60 -17.10
N ALA A 17 0.98 11.09 -18.25
CA ALA A 17 -0.09 10.41 -18.96
C ALA A 17 0.31 9.02 -19.47
N GLN A 18 1.50 8.89 -20.06
CA GLN A 18 2.06 7.60 -20.47
C GLN A 18 2.18 6.61 -19.30
N LYS A 19 2.70 7.08 -18.16
CA LYS A 19 2.83 6.28 -16.94
C LYS A 19 1.49 5.74 -16.44
N LEU A 20 0.42 6.51 -16.59
CA LEU A 20 -0.94 6.11 -16.19
C LEU A 20 -1.72 5.41 -17.31
N HIS A 21 -1.09 5.17 -18.48
CA HIS A 21 -1.72 4.57 -19.66
C HIS A 21 -2.98 5.32 -20.12
N ILE A 22 -2.96 6.67 -20.05
CA ILE A 22 -4.03 7.54 -20.51
C ILE A 22 -3.49 8.60 -21.49
N THR A 23 -4.40 9.31 -22.16
CA THR A 23 -4.01 10.42 -23.03
C THR A 23 -3.71 11.69 -22.21
N GLN A 24 -2.84 12.56 -22.73
CA GLN A 24 -2.51 13.83 -22.05
C GLN A 24 -3.76 14.70 -21.80
N PRO A 25 -4.73 14.86 -22.74
CA PRO A 25 -5.97 15.58 -22.45
C PRO A 25 -6.78 14.97 -21.29
N ALA A 26 -6.81 13.63 -21.19
CA ALA A 26 -7.50 12.96 -20.09
C ALA A 26 -6.80 13.24 -18.74
N LEU A 27 -5.47 13.27 -18.71
CA LEU A 27 -4.72 13.66 -17.52
C LEU A 27 -5.02 15.10 -17.13
N THR A 28 -4.94 16.02 -18.08
CA THR A 28 -5.22 17.45 -17.86
C THR A 28 -6.63 17.65 -17.28
N LYS A 29 -7.63 16.96 -17.84
CA LYS A 29 -9.00 17.00 -17.31
C LYS A 29 -9.08 16.51 -15.87
N ARG A 30 -8.43 15.37 -15.54
CA ARG A 30 -8.41 14.84 -14.16
C ARG A 30 -7.74 15.78 -13.17
N ILE A 31 -6.69 16.48 -13.58
CA ILE A 31 -6.04 17.51 -12.74
C ILE A 31 -6.96 18.69 -12.54
N SER A 32 -7.58 19.21 -13.60
CA SER A 32 -8.53 20.33 -13.51
C SER A 32 -9.70 20.01 -12.58
N GLU A 33 -10.33 18.82 -12.74
CA GLU A 33 -11.42 18.36 -11.86
C GLU A 33 -10.97 18.23 -10.39
N LEU A 34 -9.71 17.88 -10.15
CA LEU A 34 -9.15 17.81 -8.80
C LEU A 34 -8.97 19.21 -8.20
N GLU A 35 -8.41 20.15 -8.97
CA GLU A 35 -8.22 21.55 -8.57
C GLU A 35 -9.57 22.24 -8.32
N ASP A 36 -10.55 22.00 -9.19
CA ASP A 36 -11.92 22.51 -9.01
C ASP A 36 -12.56 22.02 -7.70
N ARG A 37 -12.37 20.75 -7.38
CA ARG A 37 -12.89 20.17 -6.10
C ARG A 37 -12.18 20.70 -4.86
N LEU A 38 -10.91 21.04 -4.98
CA LEU A 38 -10.11 21.61 -3.89
C LEU A 38 -10.32 23.13 -3.75
N GLY A 39 -10.77 23.79 -4.81
CA GLY A 39 -10.90 25.24 -4.87
C GLY A 39 -9.55 25.97 -4.91
N ILE A 40 -8.46 25.26 -5.16
CA ILE A 40 -7.09 25.80 -5.23
C ILE A 40 -6.32 25.17 -6.37
N PRO A 41 -5.45 25.95 -7.08
CA PRO A 41 -4.56 25.40 -8.08
C PRO A 41 -3.43 24.60 -7.40
N LEU A 42 -3.17 23.41 -7.91
CA LEU A 42 -2.03 22.57 -7.48
C LEU A 42 -0.83 22.75 -8.40
N PHE A 43 -1.10 22.96 -9.69
CA PHE A 43 -0.08 23.07 -10.73
C PHE A 43 -0.29 24.37 -11.50
N PRO A 44 0.47 25.45 -11.19
CA PRO A 44 0.40 26.69 -11.95
C PRO A 44 0.69 26.43 -13.43
N ARG A 45 -0.14 27.04 -14.30
CA ARG A 45 -0.04 26.86 -15.75
C ARG A 45 0.90 27.90 -16.36
N ASP A 46 2.17 27.93 -15.94
CA ASP A 46 3.18 28.75 -16.57
C ASP A 46 4.07 27.92 -17.52
N HIS A 47 3.83 28.11 -18.66
CA HIS A 47 4.44 28.08 -20.00
C HIS A 47 5.42 26.99 -20.44
N GLN A 48 6.09 26.17 -19.69
CA GLN A 48 6.87 25.06 -20.27
C GLN A 48 7.31 23.99 -19.27
N MET A 49 7.31 24.28 -17.99
CA MET A 49 7.63 23.29 -16.95
C MET A 49 6.50 23.18 -15.94
N VAL A 50 6.26 21.97 -15.47
CA VAL A 50 5.30 21.72 -14.39
C VAL A 50 5.96 22.16 -13.10
N GLU A 51 5.49 23.26 -12.51
CA GLU A 51 5.90 23.68 -11.18
C GLU A 51 5.01 23.03 -10.13
N VAL A 52 5.64 22.55 -9.07
CA VAL A 52 4.95 21.92 -7.93
C VAL A 52 4.94 22.92 -6.79
N ASN A 53 3.78 23.49 -6.49
CA ASN A 53 3.63 24.37 -5.36
C ASN A 53 3.52 23.58 -4.03
N ASP A 54 3.58 24.28 -2.90
CA ASP A 54 3.52 23.63 -1.57
C ASP A 54 2.17 22.91 -1.33
N SER A 55 1.08 23.44 -1.91
CA SER A 55 -0.23 22.78 -1.84
C SER A 55 -0.24 21.43 -2.57
N ALA A 56 0.42 21.34 -3.73
CA ALA A 56 0.56 20.09 -4.47
C ALA A 56 1.43 19.09 -3.70
N ARG A 57 2.51 19.55 -3.07
CA ARG A 57 3.38 18.68 -2.24
C ARG A 57 2.60 18.08 -1.08
N ALA A 58 1.96 18.93 -0.28
CA ALA A 58 1.15 18.50 0.85
C ALA A 58 0.03 17.53 0.43
N PHE A 59 -0.68 17.86 -0.66
CA PHE A 59 -1.72 16.99 -1.20
C PHE A 59 -1.18 15.62 -1.62
N VAL A 60 -0.04 15.58 -2.32
CA VAL A 60 0.52 14.33 -2.84
C VAL A 60 1.05 13.42 -1.74
N GLU A 61 1.62 13.96 -0.66
CA GLU A 61 2.03 13.17 0.50
C GLU A 61 0.86 12.37 1.08
N GLU A 62 -0.26 13.02 1.36
CA GLU A 62 -1.46 12.35 1.87
C GLU A 62 -2.16 11.47 0.82
N ALA A 63 -2.13 11.88 -0.46
CA ALA A 63 -2.69 11.11 -1.56
C ALA A 63 -1.98 9.76 -1.73
N ARG A 64 -0.65 9.70 -1.56
CA ARG A 64 0.12 8.44 -1.62
C ARG A 64 -0.36 7.44 -0.56
N ILE A 65 -0.57 7.91 0.67
CA ILE A 65 -1.08 7.10 1.77
C ILE A 65 -2.50 6.61 1.44
N SER A 66 -3.35 7.49 0.93
CA SER A 66 -4.72 7.17 0.56
C SER A 66 -4.80 6.11 -0.55
N VAL A 67 -3.97 6.22 -1.59
CA VAL A 67 -3.90 5.22 -2.67
C VAL A 67 -3.42 3.87 -2.13
N LEU A 68 -2.39 3.87 -1.26
CA LEU A 68 -1.91 2.65 -0.62
C LEU A 68 -3.02 1.97 0.23
N HIS A 69 -3.81 2.74 0.96
CA HIS A 69 -4.93 2.21 1.75
C HIS A 69 -6.05 1.68 0.86
N ALA A 70 -6.35 2.35 -0.26
CA ALA A 70 -7.30 1.85 -1.24
C ALA A 70 -6.87 0.49 -1.81
N GLU A 71 -5.62 0.34 -2.21
CA GLU A 71 -5.07 -0.93 -2.70
C GLU A 71 -5.14 -2.04 -1.62
N ARG A 72 -4.81 -1.71 -0.37
CA ARG A 72 -4.96 -2.63 0.76
C ARG A 72 -6.41 -3.09 0.95
N ALA A 73 -7.39 -2.20 0.76
CA ALA A 73 -8.81 -2.55 0.85
C ALA A 73 -9.21 -3.55 -0.24
N PHE A 74 -8.78 -3.34 -1.49
CA PHE A 74 -9.01 -4.31 -2.58
C PHE A 74 -8.36 -5.67 -2.28
N GLN A 75 -7.13 -5.68 -1.77
CA GLN A 75 -6.45 -6.91 -1.40
C GLN A 75 -7.15 -7.63 -0.24
N ALA A 76 -7.66 -6.90 0.76
CA ALA A 76 -8.42 -7.46 1.86
C ALA A 76 -9.71 -8.13 1.38
N ALA A 77 -10.47 -7.46 0.51
CA ALA A 77 -11.70 -8.00 -0.06
C ALA A 77 -11.42 -9.28 -0.89
N ARG A 78 -10.37 -9.27 -1.73
CA ARG A 78 -9.97 -10.45 -2.52
C ARG A 78 -9.55 -11.62 -1.63
N ARG A 79 -8.86 -11.36 -0.52
CA ARG A 79 -8.47 -12.40 0.45
C ARG A 79 -9.69 -12.99 1.14
N ALA A 80 -10.59 -12.15 1.62
CA ALA A 80 -11.83 -12.59 2.25
C ALA A 80 -12.69 -13.45 1.30
N ALA A 81 -12.81 -13.06 0.03
CA ALA A 81 -13.55 -13.83 -0.97
C ALA A 81 -12.93 -15.20 -1.28
N ARG A 82 -11.62 -15.35 -1.09
CA ARG A 82 -10.91 -16.62 -1.31
C ARG A 82 -10.85 -17.51 -0.07
N GLY A 83 -11.40 -17.09 1.07
CA GLY A 83 -11.28 -17.80 2.35
C GLY A 83 -9.83 -17.93 2.81
N VAL A 84 -8.94 -17.06 2.33
CA VAL A 84 -7.54 -17.06 2.75
C VAL A 84 -7.43 -16.34 4.07
N ASP A 85 -6.97 -17.07 5.09
CA ASP A 85 -6.67 -16.50 6.40
C ASP A 85 -5.63 -15.37 6.29
N ILE A 86 -5.74 -14.40 7.19
CA ILE A 86 -4.79 -13.29 7.25
C ILE A 86 -3.42 -13.85 7.65
N VAL A 87 -2.45 -13.77 6.76
CA VAL A 87 -1.06 -14.15 7.06
C VAL A 87 -0.37 -12.96 7.71
N LEU A 88 -0.13 -13.06 9.01
CA LEU A 88 0.70 -12.10 9.73
C LEU A 88 2.17 -12.50 9.59
N ASN A 89 2.97 -11.69 8.90
CA ASN A 89 4.41 -11.89 8.83
C ASN A 89 5.06 -11.19 10.03
N VAL A 90 5.56 -11.97 10.98
CA VAL A 90 6.29 -11.45 12.14
C VAL A 90 7.79 -11.63 11.91
N GLY A 91 8.51 -10.51 11.81
CA GLY A 91 9.96 -10.52 11.79
C GLY A 91 10.52 -10.82 13.18
N LYS A 92 11.44 -11.80 13.27
CA LYS A 92 12.13 -12.15 14.51
C LYS A 92 13.60 -11.71 14.41
N SER A 93 14.06 -10.93 15.39
CA SER A 93 15.48 -10.68 15.60
C SER A 93 16.15 -11.93 16.22
N PRO A 94 17.44 -12.20 15.95
CA PRO A 94 18.19 -13.27 16.62
C PRO A 94 18.19 -13.14 18.15
N TYR A 95 18.00 -11.92 18.66
CA TYR A 95 17.97 -11.62 20.11
C TYR A 95 16.56 -11.62 20.71
N THR A 96 15.52 -12.01 19.94
CA THR A 96 14.16 -12.07 20.47
C THR A 96 14.00 -13.31 21.35
N ASP A 97 13.54 -13.10 22.59
CA ASP A 97 13.28 -14.18 23.54
C ASP A 97 12.24 -15.17 22.96
N PRO A 98 12.56 -16.48 22.89
CA PRO A 98 11.63 -17.51 22.43
C PRO A 98 10.32 -17.54 23.21
N PHE A 99 10.34 -17.16 24.50
CA PHE A 99 9.16 -17.10 25.35
C PHE A 99 8.16 -16.05 24.90
N LEU A 100 8.62 -14.86 24.48
CA LEU A 100 7.75 -13.81 23.93
C LEU A 100 7.07 -14.25 22.63
N VAL A 101 7.78 -14.97 21.77
CA VAL A 101 7.23 -15.53 20.54
C VAL A 101 6.17 -16.59 20.85
N SER A 102 6.44 -17.47 21.79
CA SER A 102 5.50 -18.51 22.25
C SER A 102 4.23 -17.91 22.86
N THR A 103 4.37 -16.85 23.67
CA THR A 103 3.24 -16.15 24.29
C THR A 103 2.38 -15.45 23.26
N LEU A 104 2.97 -14.79 22.25
CA LEU A 104 2.25 -14.19 21.13
C LEU A 104 1.49 -15.23 20.30
N LEU A 105 2.05 -16.42 20.12
CA LEU A 105 1.41 -17.51 19.39
C LEU A 105 0.26 -18.17 20.19
N SER A 106 0.29 -18.11 21.51
CA SER A 106 -0.76 -18.67 22.38
C SER A 106 -2.00 -17.78 22.51
N ILE A 107 -1.88 -16.49 22.16
CA ILE A 107 -3.05 -15.62 22.05
C ILE A 107 -3.85 -16.13 20.84
N ARG A 108 -5.05 -16.66 21.09
CA ARG A 108 -6.01 -17.14 20.08
C ARG A 108 -6.50 -15.97 19.21
N LEU A 109 -5.66 -15.45 18.36
CA LEU A 109 -6.09 -14.63 17.23
C LEU A 109 -6.47 -15.61 16.09
N PRO A 110 -7.57 -15.36 15.35
CA PRO A 110 -7.88 -16.12 14.14
C PRO A 110 -6.94 -15.65 12.99
N VAL A 111 -5.65 -15.76 13.24
CA VAL A 111 -4.59 -15.30 12.34
C VAL A 111 -3.61 -16.44 12.17
N VAL A 112 -3.40 -16.88 10.95
CA VAL A 112 -2.30 -17.78 10.62
C VAL A 112 -1.01 -16.95 10.69
N ILE A 113 -0.23 -17.16 11.73
CA ILE A 113 1.06 -16.49 11.92
C ILE A 113 2.12 -17.30 11.18
N ALA A 114 2.57 -16.79 10.04
CA ALA A 114 3.73 -17.35 9.36
C ALA A 114 5.00 -16.68 9.90
N LEU A 115 5.70 -17.41 10.78
CA LEU A 115 7.02 -16.98 11.27
C LEU A 115 8.07 -17.27 10.20
N ARG A 116 8.55 -16.25 9.52
CA ARG A 116 9.77 -16.34 8.71
C ARG A 116 11.00 -16.17 9.62
N SER A 117 11.45 -17.24 10.20
CA SER A 117 12.85 -17.37 10.61
C SER A 117 13.65 -17.84 9.39
N ILE A 118 14.92 -17.44 9.30
CA ILE A 118 15.83 -17.81 8.20
C ILE A 118 15.95 -19.33 8.02
N SER A 119 15.40 -20.16 8.93
CA SER A 119 15.55 -21.62 8.91
C SER A 119 14.28 -22.44 9.15
N ALA A 120 13.11 -21.87 9.43
CA ALA A 120 11.90 -22.70 9.63
C ALA A 120 10.59 -21.93 9.36
N ARG A 121 9.70 -22.54 8.58
CA ARG A 121 8.32 -22.11 8.43
C ARG A 121 7.42 -22.84 9.40
N PHE A 122 6.79 -22.13 10.33
CA PHE A 122 5.74 -22.68 11.18
C PHE A 122 4.39 -22.18 10.65
N ILE A 123 3.48 -23.11 10.40
CA ILE A 123 2.08 -22.83 10.07
C ILE A 123 1.23 -23.28 11.25
N VAL A 124 0.51 -22.34 11.88
CA VAL A 124 -0.46 -22.68 12.93
C VAL A 124 -1.81 -22.95 12.28
N CYS A 125 -2.30 -24.18 12.40
CA CYS A 125 -3.64 -24.56 11.94
C CYS A 125 -4.68 -24.18 12.99
N PRO A 126 -5.68 -23.33 12.69
CA PRO A 126 -6.61 -22.81 13.70
C PRO A 126 -7.57 -23.84 14.29
N HIS A 127 -7.76 -24.98 13.61
CA HIS A 127 -8.76 -25.99 14.03
C HIS A 127 -8.27 -27.06 15.01
N LEU A 128 -6.97 -27.22 15.24
CA LEU A 128 -6.45 -28.33 16.04
C LEU A 128 -5.55 -27.94 17.22
N GLY A 129 -5.27 -26.65 17.41
CA GLY A 129 -4.39 -26.21 18.52
C GLY A 129 -2.97 -26.80 18.47
N GLN A 130 -2.58 -27.43 17.37
CA GLN A 130 -1.27 -28.05 17.19
C GLN A 130 -0.41 -27.29 16.18
N ILE A 131 0.86 -27.15 16.51
CA ILE A 131 1.87 -26.56 15.63
C ILE A 131 2.37 -27.66 14.70
N CYS A 132 2.02 -27.56 13.40
CA CYS A 132 2.59 -28.46 12.39
C CYS A 132 3.88 -27.88 11.82
N SER A 133 5.01 -28.49 12.09
CA SER A 133 6.25 -28.24 11.38
C SER A 133 6.33 -29.17 10.17
N ARG A 134 6.30 -28.64 8.94
CA ARG A 134 6.71 -29.38 7.74
C ARG A 134 8.15 -28.99 7.41
N PRO A 135 9.10 -29.90 7.42
CA PRO A 135 10.39 -29.70 6.76
C PRO A 135 10.18 -29.70 5.23
N LEU A 136 10.95 -28.86 4.55
CA LEU A 136 11.14 -28.92 3.09
C LEU A 136 11.97 -30.13 2.73
#